data_860e14f778780d2b513df6ab0868db5c
#
_entry.id   860e14f778780d2b513df6ab0868db5c
#
_cell.length_a   1.000
_cell.length_b   1.000
_cell.length_c   1.000
_cell.angle_alpha   90.00
_cell.angle_beta   90.00
_cell.angle_gamma   90.00
#
_symmetry.space_group_name_H-M   'P 1'
#
loop_
_entity.id
_entity.type
_entity.pdbx_description
1 polymer ?
#
loop_
_entity_poly.entity_id
_entity_poly.type
_entity_poly.pdbx_seq_one_letter_code
_entity_poly.pdbx_strand_id
1 'polypeptide(L)'
;MFYTKQTIGNACGTIGLLHAVGNCLGEFDVNKGTYFGTFFENTKNKTPAERAAYLETDDSLETAHAGAVAAGETVVPPIDEEINLHFVALVCVDGGLYELDGRKNGPVFHGKTTKETLLKDSVPVMKQFVETAEGSVSFNAIAMAPASGW
;
A
#
# COMPACT_ATOMS: atom_id res chain seq x y z
N MET A 1 -4.99 -12.30 -5.26
CA MET A 1 -4.44 -11.30 -4.30
C MET A 1 -3.09 -10.81 -4.78
N PHE A 2 -2.89 -9.51 -4.85
CA PHE A 2 -1.60 -8.88 -5.14
C PHE A 2 -0.85 -8.58 -3.84
N TYR A 3 0.39 -9.03 -3.72
CA TYR A 3 1.28 -8.80 -2.59
C TYR A 3 2.73 -8.72 -3.07
N THR A 4 3.53 -7.87 -2.47
CA THR A 4 4.98 -7.78 -2.68
C THR A 4 5.71 -7.57 -1.35
N LYS A 5 6.94 -8.07 -1.25
CA LYS A 5 7.83 -7.81 -0.12
C LYS A 5 8.39 -6.40 -0.20
N GLN A 6 8.61 -5.78 0.95
CA GLN A 6 9.39 -4.56 1.05
C GLN A 6 10.86 -4.94 1.30
N THR A 7 11.71 -4.70 0.33
CA THR A 7 13.16 -4.91 0.41
C THR A 7 13.93 -3.58 0.37
N ILE A 8 13.25 -2.50 -0.06
CA ILE A 8 13.80 -1.15 -0.13
C ILE A 8 13.47 -0.43 1.18
N GLY A 9 14.48 0.18 1.82
CA GLY A 9 14.30 1.00 3.02
C GLY A 9 13.37 2.20 2.75
N ASN A 10 12.56 2.57 3.74
CA ASN A 10 11.61 3.71 3.68
C ASN A 10 10.58 3.67 2.53
N ALA A 11 10.40 2.54 1.85
CA ALA A 11 9.46 2.39 0.74
C ALA A 11 8.05 1.92 1.18
N CYS A 12 7.75 1.87 2.48
CA CYS A 12 6.49 1.32 2.98
C CYS A 12 5.25 2.03 2.41
N GLY A 13 5.32 3.35 2.17
CA GLY A 13 4.24 4.11 1.53
C GLY A 13 3.98 3.64 0.10
N THR A 14 5.02 3.46 -0.70
CA THR A 14 4.93 2.92 -2.06
C THR A 14 4.39 1.49 -2.05
N ILE A 15 4.92 0.63 -1.16
CA ILE A 15 4.46 -0.76 -1.04
C ILE A 15 2.99 -0.81 -0.60
N GLY A 16 2.58 0.00 0.38
CA GLY A 16 1.18 0.10 0.81
C GLY A 16 0.25 0.54 -0.32
N LEU A 17 0.67 1.51 -1.12
CA LEU A 17 -0.09 1.98 -2.27
C LEU A 17 -0.17 0.91 -3.38
N LEU A 18 0.92 0.20 -3.68
CA LEU A 18 0.92 -0.92 -4.62
C LEU A 18 -0.01 -2.05 -4.15
N HIS A 19 -0.03 -2.36 -2.86
CA HIS A 19 -0.96 -3.33 -2.29
C HIS A 19 -2.42 -2.89 -2.44
N ALA A 20 -2.75 -1.63 -2.12
CA ALA A 20 -4.11 -1.10 -2.24
C ALA A 20 -4.58 -1.11 -3.69
N VAL A 21 -3.84 -0.47 -4.59
CA VAL A 21 -4.19 -0.37 -6.02
C VAL A 21 -4.19 -1.75 -6.70
N GLY A 22 -3.17 -2.57 -6.43
CA GLY A 22 -3.02 -3.90 -7.06
C GLY A 22 -4.16 -4.88 -6.74
N ASN A 23 -4.85 -4.71 -5.61
CA ASN A 23 -6.01 -5.52 -5.26
C ASN A 23 -7.35 -4.92 -5.70
N CYS A 24 -7.33 -3.75 -6.35
CA CYS A 24 -8.51 -3.08 -6.90
C CYS A 24 -8.47 -2.98 -8.44
N LEU A 25 -7.52 -3.62 -9.11
CA LEU A 25 -7.37 -3.54 -10.59
C LEU A 25 -8.58 -4.00 -11.40
N GLY A 26 -9.51 -4.77 -10.81
CA GLY A 26 -10.77 -5.15 -11.44
C GLY A 26 -11.87 -4.11 -11.33
N GLU A 27 -11.68 -3.04 -10.55
CA GLU A 27 -12.68 -2.02 -10.26
C GLU A 27 -12.51 -0.76 -11.14
N PHE A 28 -11.32 -0.52 -11.64
CA PHE A 28 -10.98 0.62 -12.49
C PHE A 28 -9.82 0.30 -13.42
N ASP A 29 -9.75 1.02 -14.52
CA ASP A 29 -8.65 0.91 -15.46
C ASP A 29 -7.47 1.78 -15.02
N VAL A 30 -6.32 1.15 -14.76
CA VAL A 30 -5.07 1.88 -14.56
C VAL A 30 -4.50 2.26 -15.93
N ASN A 31 -4.27 3.55 -16.13
CA ASN A 31 -3.70 4.04 -17.39
C ASN A 31 -2.31 3.40 -17.63
N LYS A 32 -2.19 2.68 -18.75
CA LYS A 32 -0.97 1.95 -19.15
C LYS A 32 0.25 2.86 -19.34
N GLY A 33 0.04 4.16 -19.58
CA GLY A 33 1.11 5.14 -19.70
C GLY A 33 1.63 5.68 -18.37
N THR A 34 1.07 5.22 -17.23
CA THR A 34 1.52 5.61 -15.89
C THR A 34 2.50 4.57 -15.32
N TYR A 35 3.23 4.98 -14.28
CA TYR A 35 4.08 4.08 -13.51
C TYR A 35 3.31 2.82 -13.07
N PHE A 36 2.17 2.98 -12.43
CA PHE A 36 1.37 1.84 -11.95
C PHE A 36 0.92 0.91 -13.07
N GLY A 37 0.45 1.46 -14.19
CA GLY A 37 0.02 0.64 -15.33
C GLY A 37 1.15 -0.22 -15.88
N THR A 38 2.33 0.35 -16.03
CA THR A 38 3.54 -0.37 -16.48
C THR A 38 3.99 -1.40 -15.45
N PHE A 39 4.03 -1.02 -14.18
CA PHE A 39 4.44 -1.90 -13.09
C PHE A 39 3.54 -3.14 -12.98
N PHE A 40 2.22 -2.96 -12.94
CA PHE A 40 1.29 -4.07 -12.82
C PHE A 40 1.32 -4.99 -14.03
N GLU A 41 1.45 -4.45 -15.24
CA GLU A 41 1.59 -5.27 -16.45
C GLU A 41 2.86 -6.13 -16.41
N ASN A 42 3.99 -5.55 -16.01
CA ASN A 42 5.28 -6.24 -15.93
C ASN A 42 5.38 -7.25 -14.78
N THR A 43 4.52 -7.12 -13.76
CA THR A 43 4.61 -7.93 -12.53
C THR A 43 3.41 -8.86 -12.31
N LYS A 44 2.41 -8.86 -13.21
CA LYS A 44 1.15 -9.64 -13.04
C LYS A 44 1.37 -11.13 -12.78
N ASN A 45 2.38 -11.73 -13.43
CA ASN A 45 2.69 -13.16 -13.34
C ASN A 45 3.86 -13.46 -12.40
N LYS A 46 4.35 -12.47 -11.66
CA LYS A 46 5.50 -12.62 -10.76
C LYS A 46 5.06 -13.01 -9.34
N THR A 47 5.89 -13.77 -8.68
CA THR A 47 5.78 -14.05 -7.24
C THR A 47 6.05 -12.78 -6.42
N PRO A 48 5.66 -12.73 -5.13
CA PRO A 48 5.97 -11.59 -4.26
C PRO A 48 7.45 -11.24 -4.20
N ALA A 49 8.34 -12.23 -4.20
CA ALA A 49 9.79 -12.02 -4.20
C ALA A 49 10.30 -11.46 -5.54
N GLU A 50 9.79 -11.97 -6.65
CA GLU A 50 10.15 -11.44 -7.98
C GLU A 50 9.62 -10.03 -8.22
N ARG A 51 8.48 -9.66 -7.61
CA ARG A 51 7.99 -8.27 -7.61
C ARG A 51 8.91 -7.34 -6.83
N ALA A 52 9.38 -7.79 -5.66
CA ALA A 52 10.35 -7.05 -4.86
C ALA A 52 11.65 -6.82 -5.62
N ALA A 53 12.22 -7.88 -6.23
CA ALA A 53 13.42 -7.79 -7.06
C ALA A 53 13.23 -6.86 -8.28
N TYR A 54 12.05 -6.88 -8.89
CA TYR A 54 11.71 -5.94 -9.97
C TYR A 54 11.74 -4.49 -9.48
N LEU A 55 11.14 -4.21 -8.31
CA LEU A 55 11.14 -2.88 -7.70
C LEU A 55 12.54 -2.36 -7.39
N GLU A 56 13.46 -3.22 -6.95
CA GLU A 56 14.85 -2.84 -6.65
C GLU A 56 15.63 -2.35 -7.87
N THR A 57 15.20 -2.76 -9.07
CA THR A 57 15.86 -2.42 -10.34
C THR A 57 15.07 -1.41 -11.17
N ASP A 58 13.97 -0.89 -10.66
CA ASP A 58 13.04 -0.02 -11.39
C ASP A 58 13.36 1.47 -11.13
N ASP A 59 14.25 2.04 -11.96
CA ASP A 59 14.59 3.47 -11.91
C ASP A 59 13.38 4.40 -12.14
N SER A 60 12.29 3.88 -12.73
CA SER A 60 11.07 4.65 -12.97
C SER A 60 10.30 4.92 -11.67
N LEU A 61 10.46 4.09 -10.64
CA LEU A 61 9.93 4.34 -9.31
C LEU A 61 10.55 5.59 -8.68
N GLU A 62 11.88 5.72 -8.75
CA GLU A 62 12.59 6.87 -8.20
C GLU A 62 12.13 8.16 -8.89
N THR A 63 11.99 8.13 -10.21
CA THR A 63 11.48 9.27 -10.99
C THR A 63 10.05 9.64 -10.60
N ALA A 64 9.16 8.67 -10.47
CA ALA A 64 7.76 8.90 -10.07
C ALA A 64 7.67 9.44 -8.64
N HIS A 65 8.49 8.91 -7.72
CA HIS A 65 8.57 9.36 -6.33
C HIS A 65 9.11 10.80 -6.24
N ALA A 66 10.20 11.11 -6.94
CA ALA A 66 10.76 12.45 -6.98
C ALA A 66 9.76 13.49 -7.53
N GLY A 67 9.00 13.12 -8.57
CA GLY A 67 7.93 13.96 -9.11
C GLY A 67 6.80 14.22 -8.10
N ALA A 68 6.40 13.20 -7.35
CA ALA A 68 5.37 13.34 -6.32
C ALA A 68 5.85 14.19 -5.12
N VAL A 69 7.10 14.01 -4.69
CA VAL A 69 7.74 14.80 -3.63
C VAL A 69 7.83 16.27 -4.04
N ALA A 70 8.24 16.57 -5.27
CA ALA A 70 8.35 17.94 -5.79
C ALA A 70 6.98 18.64 -5.89
N ALA A 71 5.89 17.90 -6.05
CA ALA A 71 4.53 18.44 -6.09
C ALA A 71 3.88 18.52 -4.69
N GLY A 72 4.49 17.92 -3.67
CA GLY A 72 3.99 17.93 -2.29
C GLY A 72 4.40 19.19 -1.52
N GLU A 73 3.58 19.58 -0.55
CA GLU A 73 3.85 20.73 0.33
C GLU A 73 4.51 20.32 1.66
N THR A 74 4.68 19.02 1.90
CA THR A 74 5.27 18.49 3.13
C THR A 74 6.79 18.56 3.08
N VAL A 75 7.40 19.09 4.14
CA VAL A 75 8.87 19.09 4.29
C VAL A 75 9.34 17.64 4.43
N VAL A 76 10.21 17.21 3.52
CA VAL A 76 10.81 15.88 3.58
C VAL A 76 11.87 15.87 4.68
N PRO A 77 11.76 14.96 5.68
CA PRO A 77 12.79 14.86 6.71
C PRO A 77 14.14 14.42 6.10
N PRO A 78 15.27 14.71 6.77
CA PRO A 78 16.60 14.24 6.35
C PRO A 78 16.62 12.71 6.16
N ILE A 79 17.42 12.24 5.20
CA ILE A 79 17.53 10.81 4.82
C ILE A 79 17.98 9.91 5.98
N ASP A 80 18.74 10.47 6.91
CA ASP A 80 19.29 9.83 8.10
C ASP A 80 18.36 9.90 9.33
N GLU A 81 17.20 10.56 9.22
CA GLU A 81 16.20 10.56 10.29
C GLU A 81 15.44 9.21 10.30
N GLU A 82 15.50 8.51 11.44
CA GLU A 82 14.71 7.30 11.64
C GLU A 82 13.21 7.62 11.69
N ILE A 83 12.52 7.31 10.60
CA ILE A 83 11.06 7.43 10.53
C ILE A 83 10.45 6.16 11.12
N ASN A 84 9.99 6.22 12.36
CA ASN A 84 9.29 5.13 13.04
C ASN A 84 7.83 4.92 12.58
N LEU A 85 7.42 5.62 11.52
CA LEU A 85 6.11 5.46 10.90
C LEU A 85 6.11 4.33 9.88
N HIS A 86 4.99 3.61 9.78
CA HIS A 86 4.87 2.48 8.87
C HIS A 86 3.50 2.46 8.19
N PHE A 87 3.50 2.22 6.89
CA PHE A 87 2.28 2.09 6.09
C PHE A 87 1.95 0.62 5.84
N VAL A 88 0.68 0.29 6.04
CA VAL A 88 0.09 -1.00 5.68
C VAL A 88 -1.18 -0.77 4.86
N ALA A 89 -1.58 -1.74 4.03
CA ALA A 89 -2.85 -1.67 3.33
C ALA A 89 -3.85 -2.67 3.93
N LEU A 90 -5.10 -2.24 4.11
CA LEU A 90 -6.23 -3.10 4.45
C LEU A 90 -7.10 -3.25 3.20
N VAL A 91 -7.30 -4.48 2.74
CA VAL A 91 -7.96 -4.76 1.46
C VAL A 91 -9.03 -5.84 1.60
N CYS A 92 -10.06 -5.78 0.75
CA CYS A 92 -11.04 -6.84 0.57
C CYS A 92 -10.64 -7.71 -0.63
N VAL A 93 -10.36 -8.99 -0.39
CA VAL A 93 -10.09 -9.96 -1.46
C VAL A 93 -10.91 -11.22 -1.20
N ASP A 94 -11.71 -11.65 -2.17
CA ASP A 94 -12.55 -12.85 -2.11
C ASP A 94 -13.40 -12.94 -0.82
N GLY A 95 -13.95 -11.81 -0.38
CA GLY A 95 -14.78 -11.72 0.80
C GLY A 95 -14.02 -11.75 2.13
N GLY A 96 -12.71 -11.62 2.10
CA GLY A 96 -11.83 -11.54 3.27
C GLY A 96 -11.18 -10.18 3.45
N LEU A 97 -11.09 -9.73 4.70
CA LEU A 97 -10.29 -8.58 5.11
C LEU A 97 -8.86 -9.03 5.34
N TYR A 98 -7.94 -8.46 4.59
CA TYR A 98 -6.52 -8.75 4.71
C TYR A 98 -5.71 -7.49 4.99
N GLU A 99 -4.77 -7.62 5.92
CA GLU A 99 -3.68 -6.68 6.12
C GLU A 99 -2.50 -7.08 5.23
N LEU A 100 -2.01 -6.13 4.46
CA LEU A 100 -0.86 -6.29 3.58
C LEU A 100 0.26 -5.36 4.04
N ASP A 101 1.23 -5.96 4.73
CA ASP A 101 2.43 -5.31 5.23
C ASP A 101 3.65 -5.92 4.53
N GLY A 102 4.37 -5.11 3.76
CA GLY A 102 5.55 -5.58 3.03
C GLY A 102 6.69 -6.13 3.91
N ARG A 103 6.70 -5.80 5.20
CA ARG A 103 7.67 -6.31 6.18
C ARG A 103 7.31 -7.71 6.70
N LYS A 104 6.02 -8.11 6.61
CA LYS A 104 5.55 -9.43 7.05
C LYS A 104 5.85 -10.52 6.02
N ASN A 105 5.70 -11.78 6.42
CA ASN A 105 5.95 -12.92 5.52
C ASN A 105 4.86 -13.15 4.48
N GLY A 106 3.73 -12.47 4.61
CA GLY A 106 2.59 -12.55 3.69
C GLY A 106 1.37 -11.82 4.23
N PRO A 107 0.26 -11.87 3.50
CA PRO A 107 -1.02 -11.30 3.91
C PRO A 107 -1.51 -11.89 5.25
N VAL A 108 -2.08 -11.03 6.11
CA VAL A 108 -2.69 -11.45 7.38
C VAL A 108 -4.21 -11.34 7.27
N PHE A 109 -4.90 -12.44 7.50
CA PHE A 109 -6.36 -12.49 7.46
C PHE A 109 -6.97 -12.01 8.78
N HIS A 110 -7.90 -11.05 8.72
CA HIS A 110 -8.57 -10.46 9.88
C HIS A 110 -10.06 -10.81 9.99
N GLY A 111 -10.62 -11.53 9.02
CA GLY A 111 -12.02 -11.93 9.05
C GLY A 111 -12.74 -11.71 7.72
N LYS A 112 -14.05 -11.90 7.73
CA LYS A 112 -14.89 -11.67 6.54
C LYS A 112 -15.20 -10.19 6.40
N THR A 113 -15.29 -9.73 5.15
CA THR A 113 -15.72 -8.37 4.79
C THR A 113 -16.32 -8.35 3.40
N THR A 114 -16.93 -7.24 3.02
CA THR A 114 -17.31 -6.91 1.63
C THR A 114 -16.70 -5.58 1.24
N LYS A 115 -16.79 -5.21 -0.04
CA LYS A 115 -16.30 -3.90 -0.49
C LYS A 115 -17.02 -2.74 0.21
N GLU A 116 -18.33 -2.89 0.42
CA GLU A 116 -19.19 -1.88 1.06
C GLU A 116 -18.91 -1.74 2.56
N THR A 117 -18.45 -2.81 3.21
CA THR A 117 -18.20 -2.82 4.66
C THR A 117 -16.72 -2.76 5.02
N LEU A 118 -15.80 -2.79 4.04
CA LEU A 118 -14.36 -2.84 4.24
C LEU A 118 -13.87 -1.80 5.26
N LEU A 119 -14.26 -0.53 5.10
CA LEU A 119 -13.84 0.52 6.02
C LEU A 119 -14.32 0.26 7.44
N LYS A 120 -15.60 -0.12 7.61
CA LYS A 120 -16.20 -0.42 8.91
C LYS A 120 -15.50 -1.62 9.58
N ASP A 121 -15.27 -2.68 8.81
CA ASP A 121 -14.68 -3.92 9.31
C ASP A 121 -13.17 -3.77 9.59
N SER A 122 -12.52 -2.80 8.96
CA SER A 122 -11.12 -2.42 9.21
C SER A 122 -10.91 -1.67 10.53
N VAL A 123 -11.94 -0.99 11.07
CA VAL A 123 -11.82 -0.19 12.29
C VAL A 123 -11.29 -0.98 13.50
N PRO A 124 -11.75 -2.22 13.78
CA PRO A 124 -11.18 -3.03 14.87
C PRO A 124 -9.69 -3.32 14.69
N VAL A 125 -9.24 -3.57 13.44
CA VAL A 125 -7.83 -3.81 13.13
C VAL A 125 -7.00 -2.54 13.37
N MET A 126 -7.48 -1.38 12.90
CA MET A 126 -6.83 -0.09 13.15
C MET A 126 -6.73 0.21 14.66
N LYS A 127 -7.77 -0.10 15.45
CA LYS A 127 -7.73 0.08 16.91
C LYS A 127 -6.67 -0.80 17.57
N GLN A 128 -6.46 -2.04 17.11
CA GLN A 128 -5.39 -2.89 17.61
C GLN A 128 -4.00 -2.27 17.35
N PHE A 129 -3.78 -1.64 16.19
CA PHE A 129 -2.53 -0.91 15.93
C PHE A 129 -2.34 0.26 16.90
N VAL A 130 -3.40 1.03 17.16
CA VAL A 130 -3.34 2.14 18.12
C VAL A 130 -3.03 1.64 19.53
N GLU A 131 -3.67 0.56 19.98
CA GLU A 131 -3.46 -0.04 21.30
C GLU A 131 -2.04 -0.57 21.48
N THR A 132 -1.44 -1.15 20.42
CA THR A 132 -0.06 -1.69 20.48
C THR A 132 1.01 -0.61 20.37
N ALA A 133 0.66 0.61 19.99
CA ALA A 133 1.61 1.70 19.80
C ALA A 133 1.91 2.52 21.06
N GLU A 134 1.64 1.98 22.25
CA GLU A 134 2.04 2.51 23.57
C GLU A 134 1.77 4.02 23.76
N GLY A 135 0.59 4.48 23.33
CA GLY A 135 0.17 5.87 23.49
C GLY A 135 0.60 6.83 22.38
N SER A 136 1.19 6.34 21.29
CA SER A 136 1.38 7.15 20.09
C SER A 136 0.02 7.62 19.55
N VAL A 137 -0.05 8.88 19.13
CA VAL A 137 -1.23 9.50 18.49
C VAL A 137 -1.01 9.73 16.99
N SER A 138 0.13 9.29 16.45
CA SER A 138 0.52 9.51 15.05
C SER A 138 -0.08 8.46 14.13
N PHE A 139 -1.40 8.44 14.00
CA PHE A 139 -2.15 7.56 13.11
C PHE A 139 -2.89 8.35 12.05
N ASN A 140 -2.89 7.86 10.83
CA ASN A 140 -3.67 8.36 9.71
C ASN A 140 -4.22 7.18 8.90
N ALA A 141 -5.40 7.36 8.29
CA ALA A 141 -5.99 6.40 7.37
C ALA A 141 -6.50 7.12 6.12
N ILE A 142 -6.16 6.59 4.95
CA ILE A 142 -6.61 7.08 3.65
C ILE A 142 -7.43 5.97 3.01
N ALA A 143 -8.67 6.28 2.63
CA ALA A 143 -9.52 5.36 1.91
C ALA A 143 -9.52 5.68 0.42
N MET A 144 -9.34 4.65 -0.43
CA MET A 144 -9.51 4.75 -1.86
C MET A 144 -10.94 4.32 -2.20
N ALA A 145 -11.67 5.17 -2.91
CA ALA A 145 -13.06 4.95 -3.31
C ALA A 145 -13.28 5.46 -4.75
N PRO A 146 -14.33 4.99 -5.45
CA PRO A 146 -14.73 5.56 -6.73
C PRO A 146 -15.00 7.05 -6.63
N ALA A 147 -14.62 7.82 -7.67
CA ALA A 147 -14.81 9.27 -7.71
C ALA A 147 -16.28 9.73 -7.87
N SER A 148 -17.18 8.82 -8.18
CA SER A 148 -18.61 9.10 -8.40
C SER A 148 -19.43 8.76 -7.16
N GLY A 149 -20.01 9.76 -6.52
CA GLY A 149 -21.05 9.52 -5.52
C GLY A 149 -20.90 10.24 -4.18
N TRP A 150 -20.43 11.49 -4.20
CA TRP A 150 -20.63 12.42 -3.07
C TRP A 150 -21.74 13.39 -3.41
#